data_ae3b130dbd84020e09953e7a08627880
#
_entry.id   ae3b130dbd84020e09953e7a08627880
#
_cell.length_a   1.000
_cell.length_b   1.000
_cell.length_c   1.000
_cell.angle_alpha   90.00
_cell.angle_beta   90.00
_cell.angle_gamma   90.00
#
_symmetry.space_group_name_H-M   'P 1'
#
loop_
_entity.id
_entity.type
_entity.pdbx_description
1 polymer ?
#
loop_
_entity_poly.entity_id
_entity_poly.type
_entity_poly.pdbx_seq_one_letter_code
_entity_poly.pdbx_strand_id
1 'polypeptide(L)'
;MSKSSHTYVLLSLAFIIVNLLTLNHLRPWIDEVMMLDTAYNAAFHGRWETTAWYRVVGQYPFPTYPPLYQMLAAAWMRLFGSSLVAVRSINLLLTFLLGGACLRMMKRQGLALSVWATVLFTLLLWGTGEMAWMYRNGRPDMLCALLVATAILAARRYLASESPSTRIAVIAASAALACSGLQAVVYLCALWSFCFIAHRERRKPYIRLLVLMLTGFSLGIPSVALFMLAHGRLVAFASSIVQYSATLSSLALTVVPWAGDVLGFDAAPYTQKLLQLTTKMSLGQRLLSIAAYRSFLILAAITLAAYISCYRNSLRLLLSDAGFLMWLFALCTPIVMVLAGRFPVYYHWMAFLPLLLSVTLMAVRSRVWCAVFCVAAFTMSAFGIRSMLPDGQGDYSRLQSFIGRQAFKKSDVVVCPFSVFYEIKPLCDTCYFAGIFPTEYISHADYIIEAPDGDAYDQPVTDYLNKLKADSTLTITAIDTCENPSLTLYQVKKKHE
;
A
#
# COMPACT_ATOMS: atom_id res chain seq x y z
N MET A 1 -14.86 3.27 28.96
CA MET A 1 -15.11 3.11 27.51
C MET A 1 -16.61 2.98 27.26
N SER A 2 -17.14 3.52 26.14
CA SER A 2 -18.55 3.33 25.75
C SER A 2 -18.77 1.91 25.22
N LYS A 3 -20.04 1.40 25.24
CA LYS A 3 -20.40 0.09 24.67
C LYS A 3 -19.89 -0.08 23.24
N SER A 4 -20.04 0.94 22.38
CA SER A 4 -19.54 0.93 20.99
C SER A 4 -18.01 0.83 20.91
N SER A 5 -17.25 1.41 21.86
CA SER A 5 -15.78 1.26 21.87
C SER A 5 -15.36 -0.17 22.25
N HIS A 6 -16.05 -0.80 23.20
CA HIS A 6 -15.79 -2.20 23.54
C HIS A 6 -16.11 -3.12 22.37
N THR A 7 -17.26 -2.91 21.70
CA THR A 7 -17.65 -3.69 20.51
C THR A 7 -16.59 -3.60 19.42
N TYR A 8 -16.08 -2.41 19.13
CA TYR A 8 -15.00 -2.21 18.14
C TYR A 8 -13.75 -3.00 18.51
N VAL A 9 -13.29 -2.87 19.77
CA VAL A 9 -12.07 -3.54 20.21
C VAL A 9 -12.23 -5.06 20.12
N LEU A 10 -13.33 -5.62 20.63
CA LEU A 10 -13.55 -7.08 20.63
C LEU A 10 -13.62 -7.66 19.22
N LEU A 11 -14.41 -7.03 18.32
CA LEU A 11 -14.51 -7.49 16.94
C LEU A 11 -13.18 -7.33 16.19
N SER A 12 -12.47 -6.22 16.38
CA SER A 12 -11.16 -6.02 15.75
C SER A 12 -10.15 -7.06 16.24
N LEU A 13 -10.13 -7.39 17.53
CA LEU A 13 -9.27 -8.45 18.06
C LEU A 13 -9.60 -9.81 17.45
N ALA A 14 -10.88 -10.14 17.29
CA ALA A 14 -11.29 -11.37 16.61
C ALA A 14 -10.76 -11.42 15.17
N PHE A 15 -10.91 -10.33 14.40
CA PHE A 15 -10.34 -10.24 13.05
C PHE A 15 -8.81 -10.32 13.04
N ILE A 16 -8.13 -9.66 13.99
CA ILE A 16 -6.66 -9.72 14.10
C ILE A 16 -6.22 -11.17 14.34
N ILE A 17 -6.88 -11.89 15.26
CA ILE A 17 -6.57 -13.31 15.53
C ILE A 17 -6.74 -14.16 14.27
N VAL A 18 -7.88 -14.05 13.57
CA VAL A 18 -8.13 -14.78 12.32
C VAL A 18 -7.05 -14.44 11.28
N ASN A 19 -6.69 -13.17 11.15
CA ASN A 19 -5.64 -12.77 10.23
C ASN A 19 -4.28 -13.33 10.62
N LEU A 20 -3.86 -13.25 11.88
CA LEU A 20 -2.58 -13.80 12.33
C LEU A 20 -2.47 -15.31 12.02
N LEU A 21 -3.57 -16.05 12.17
CA LEU A 21 -3.63 -17.47 11.84
C LEU A 21 -3.59 -17.79 10.35
N THR A 22 -3.94 -16.81 9.49
CA THR A 22 -4.08 -17.01 8.03
C THR A 22 -3.12 -16.19 7.18
N LEU A 23 -2.26 -15.33 7.76
CA LEU A 23 -1.32 -14.49 6.99
C LEU A 23 -0.29 -15.30 6.19
N ASN A 24 0.05 -16.50 6.65
CA ASN A 24 0.98 -17.40 5.97
C ASN A 24 0.43 -18.00 4.67
N HIS A 25 -0.89 -17.96 4.44
CA HIS A 25 -1.48 -18.56 3.25
C HIS A 25 -1.40 -17.68 2.00
N LEU A 26 -1.13 -16.39 2.16
CA LEU A 26 -0.94 -15.47 1.05
C LEU A 26 0.54 -15.41 0.66
N ARG A 27 0.84 -15.77 -0.59
CA ARG A 27 2.20 -15.60 -1.13
C ARG A 27 2.65 -14.15 -1.00
N PRO A 28 3.94 -13.89 -0.72
CA PRO A 28 4.49 -12.55 -0.78
C PRO A 28 4.25 -11.93 -2.14
N TRP A 29 3.92 -10.63 -2.16
CA TRP A 29 3.75 -9.92 -3.41
C TRP A 29 5.02 -9.11 -3.73
N ILE A 30 5.28 -8.91 -5.02
CA ILE A 30 6.50 -8.27 -5.51
C ILE A 30 6.76 -6.88 -4.88
N ASP A 31 5.73 -6.03 -4.79
CA ASP A 31 5.86 -4.69 -4.18
C ASP A 31 6.16 -4.77 -2.68
N GLU A 32 5.61 -5.78 -1.99
CA GLU A 32 5.88 -6.04 -0.58
C GLU A 32 7.34 -6.38 -0.36
N VAL A 33 7.87 -7.31 -1.17
CA VAL A 33 9.28 -7.73 -1.09
C VAL A 33 10.22 -6.55 -1.38
N MET A 34 9.93 -5.76 -2.42
CA MET A 34 10.75 -4.59 -2.76
C MET A 34 10.86 -3.58 -1.62
N MET A 35 9.78 -3.36 -0.87
CA MET A 35 9.79 -2.41 0.24
C MET A 35 10.43 -2.97 1.49
N LEU A 36 10.20 -4.23 1.76
CA LEU A 36 10.59 -4.88 3.01
C LEU A 36 12.02 -5.41 2.99
N ASP A 37 12.62 -5.63 1.81
CA ASP A 37 14.04 -5.98 1.73
C ASP A 37 14.93 -4.86 2.30
N THR A 38 14.64 -3.60 1.99
CA THR A 38 15.33 -2.46 2.61
C THR A 38 15.13 -2.42 4.12
N ALA A 39 13.89 -2.68 4.59
CA ALA A 39 13.60 -2.72 6.02
C ALA A 39 14.33 -3.88 6.72
N TYR A 40 14.40 -5.04 6.08
CA TYR A 40 15.16 -6.20 6.57
C TYR A 40 16.65 -5.86 6.72
N ASN A 41 17.27 -5.33 5.67
CA ASN A 41 18.68 -4.98 5.68
C ASN A 41 18.99 -3.91 6.74
N ALA A 42 18.13 -2.92 6.91
CA ALA A 42 18.23 -1.92 7.97
C ALA A 42 18.09 -2.53 9.37
N ALA A 43 17.15 -3.50 9.54
CA ALA A 43 16.92 -4.16 10.82
C ALA A 43 18.08 -5.06 11.25
N PHE A 44 18.61 -5.88 10.35
CA PHE A 44 19.54 -6.97 10.72
C PHE A 44 20.98 -6.69 10.31
N HIS A 45 21.22 -5.85 9.30
CA HIS A 45 22.56 -5.53 8.80
C HIS A 45 22.96 -4.05 9.01
N GLY A 46 22.03 -3.20 9.50
CA GLY A 46 22.29 -1.77 9.71
C GLY A 46 22.47 -0.96 8.43
N ARG A 47 22.03 -1.50 7.28
CA ARG A 47 22.20 -0.91 5.96
C ARG A 47 20.86 -0.57 5.32
N TRP A 48 20.71 0.65 4.82
CA TRP A 48 19.54 1.09 4.06
C TRP A 48 19.71 0.78 2.57
N GLU A 49 19.73 -0.50 2.22
CA GLU A 49 19.95 -0.97 0.85
C GLU A 49 18.97 -2.09 0.49
N THR A 50 18.79 -2.35 -0.80
CA THR A 50 18.00 -3.47 -1.29
C THR A 50 18.78 -4.27 -2.33
N THR A 51 18.64 -5.59 -2.30
CA THR A 51 19.09 -6.53 -3.34
C THR A 51 17.92 -7.01 -4.20
N ALA A 52 16.68 -6.76 -3.77
CA ALA A 52 15.48 -7.17 -4.48
C ALA A 52 15.07 -6.21 -5.61
N TRP A 53 15.60 -4.98 -5.60
CA TRP A 53 15.22 -3.97 -6.57
C TRP A 53 16.42 -3.31 -7.21
N TYR A 54 16.55 -3.48 -8.51
CA TYR A 54 17.57 -2.81 -9.30
C TYR A 54 16.95 -2.07 -10.47
N ARG A 55 16.65 -0.79 -10.32
CA ARG A 55 16.09 -0.03 -11.43
C ARG A 55 17.00 1.03 -12.00
N VAL A 56 17.99 1.47 -11.29
CA VAL A 56 18.80 2.55 -11.82
C VAL A 56 20.29 2.39 -11.61
N VAL A 57 20.84 1.92 -10.55
CA VAL A 57 22.28 1.64 -10.36
C VAL A 57 22.55 1.20 -8.91
N GLY A 58 22.82 -0.07 -8.68
CA GLY A 58 23.40 -0.55 -7.42
C GLY A 58 22.43 -0.81 -6.27
N GLN A 59 22.95 -1.30 -5.18
CA GLN A 59 22.27 -1.73 -3.96
C GLN A 59 21.91 -0.51 -3.11
N TYR A 60 20.63 -0.09 -3.04
CA TYR A 60 20.26 1.15 -2.34
C TYR A 60 18.83 1.15 -1.83
N PRO A 61 18.45 2.11 -0.95
CA PRO A 61 17.07 2.23 -0.50
C PRO A 61 16.10 2.28 -1.65
N PHE A 62 14.97 1.60 -1.50
CA PHE A 62 13.93 1.62 -2.50
C PHE A 62 13.47 3.06 -2.79
N PRO A 63 13.76 3.61 -3.98
CA PRO A 63 13.63 5.04 -4.21
C PRO A 63 12.20 5.50 -4.48
N THR A 64 11.23 4.58 -4.62
CA THR A 64 9.87 4.90 -5.05
C THR A 64 8.97 5.39 -3.91
N TYR A 65 9.33 5.06 -2.67
CA TYR A 65 8.51 5.41 -1.50
C TYR A 65 9.33 6.16 -0.44
N PRO A 66 8.72 7.17 0.21
CA PRO A 66 9.30 7.81 1.37
C PRO A 66 9.60 6.80 2.49
N PRO A 67 10.67 7.01 3.30
CA PRO A 67 11.25 5.96 4.14
C PRO A 67 10.50 5.62 5.42
N LEU A 68 9.48 6.39 5.82
CA LEU A 68 8.84 6.24 7.15
C LEU A 68 8.28 4.83 7.38
N TYR A 69 7.62 4.24 6.37
CA TYR A 69 7.09 2.88 6.52
C TYR A 69 8.23 1.85 6.65
N GLN A 70 9.29 1.98 5.87
CA GLN A 70 10.45 1.09 5.94
C GLN A 70 11.14 1.18 7.30
N MET A 71 11.26 2.39 7.87
CA MET A 71 11.79 2.60 9.23
C MET A 71 10.93 1.92 10.29
N LEU A 72 9.60 2.05 10.21
CA LEU A 72 8.67 1.39 11.10
C LEU A 72 8.72 -0.13 10.95
N ALA A 73 8.76 -0.64 9.71
CA ALA A 73 8.89 -2.07 9.43
C ALA A 73 10.22 -2.64 9.94
N ALA A 74 11.33 -1.91 9.79
CA ALA A 74 12.62 -2.31 10.33
C ALA A 74 12.60 -2.41 11.87
N ALA A 75 12.04 -1.41 12.54
CA ALA A 75 11.86 -1.46 13.99
C ALA A 75 10.94 -2.62 14.43
N TRP A 76 9.87 -2.86 13.68
CA TRP A 76 8.94 -3.96 13.93
C TRP A 76 9.60 -5.33 13.75
N MET A 77 10.39 -5.51 12.67
CA MET A 77 11.16 -6.73 12.44
C MET A 77 12.19 -7.00 13.55
N ARG A 78 12.82 -5.97 14.10
CA ARG A 78 13.73 -6.13 15.25
C ARG A 78 13.02 -6.64 16.50
N LEU A 79 11.75 -6.28 16.70
CA LEU A 79 10.97 -6.67 17.88
C LEU A 79 10.32 -8.06 17.73
N PHE A 80 9.82 -8.38 16.53
CA PHE A 80 8.97 -9.55 16.29
C PHE A 80 9.56 -10.55 15.30
N GLY A 81 10.74 -10.27 14.75
CA GLY A 81 11.38 -11.12 13.75
C GLY A 81 10.96 -10.78 12.32
N SER A 82 11.55 -11.49 11.36
CA SER A 82 11.40 -11.26 9.92
C SER A 82 10.44 -12.23 9.22
N SER A 83 9.72 -13.07 9.95
CA SER A 83 8.74 -13.96 9.34
C SER A 83 7.62 -13.20 8.65
N LEU A 84 7.02 -13.79 7.62
CA LEU A 84 5.91 -13.19 6.86
C LEU A 84 4.78 -12.70 7.77
N VAL A 85 4.40 -13.49 8.78
CA VAL A 85 3.38 -13.10 9.77
C VAL A 85 3.82 -11.90 10.59
N ALA A 86 5.05 -11.94 11.11
CA ALA A 86 5.58 -10.85 11.93
C ALA A 86 5.56 -9.53 11.15
N VAL A 87 6.04 -9.54 9.91
CA VAL A 87 6.14 -8.32 9.10
C VAL A 87 4.78 -7.76 8.72
N ARG A 88 3.84 -8.61 8.31
CA ARG A 88 2.48 -8.17 7.94
C ARG A 88 1.65 -7.72 9.14
N SER A 89 1.95 -8.21 10.34
CA SER A 89 1.21 -7.87 11.57
C SER A 89 1.25 -6.37 11.91
N ILE A 90 2.26 -5.62 11.45
CA ILE A 90 2.28 -4.15 11.61
C ILE A 90 1.05 -3.50 10.96
N ASN A 91 0.64 -3.97 9.77
CA ASN A 91 -0.52 -3.42 9.07
C ASN A 91 -1.85 -3.79 9.75
N LEU A 92 -1.91 -4.90 10.49
CA LEU A 92 -3.06 -5.19 11.34
C LEU A 92 -3.17 -4.16 12.47
N LEU A 93 -2.06 -3.83 13.13
CA LEU A 93 -2.03 -2.77 14.15
C LEU A 93 -2.42 -1.41 13.56
N LEU A 94 -1.86 -1.04 12.40
CA LEU A 94 -2.19 0.21 11.73
C LEU A 94 -3.68 0.30 11.35
N THR A 95 -4.29 -0.82 10.91
CA THR A 95 -5.72 -0.90 10.60
C THR A 95 -6.58 -0.75 11.86
N PHE A 96 -6.17 -1.37 12.97
CA PHE A 96 -6.83 -1.19 14.26
C PHE A 96 -6.82 0.28 14.71
N LEU A 97 -5.67 0.93 14.62
CA LEU A 97 -5.53 2.35 14.95
C LEU A 97 -6.34 3.25 14.02
N LEU A 98 -6.34 2.95 12.71
CA LEU A 98 -7.14 3.64 11.69
C LEU A 98 -8.63 3.60 12.02
N GLY A 99 -9.17 2.41 12.31
CA GLY A 99 -10.57 2.28 12.69
C GLY A 99 -10.91 3.04 13.97
N GLY A 100 -10.03 3.01 14.97
CA GLY A 100 -10.16 3.82 16.18
C GLY A 100 -10.18 5.33 15.89
N ALA A 101 -9.32 5.80 14.98
CA ALA A 101 -9.29 7.20 14.53
C ALA A 101 -10.61 7.59 13.81
N CYS A 102 -11.11 6.75 12.92
CA CYS A 102 -12.39 6.96 12.21
C CYS A 102 -13.57 7.03 13.18
N LEU A 103 -13.68 6.09 14.12
CA LEU A 103 -14.73 6.11 15.14
C LEU A 103 -14.65 7.36 16.03
N ARG A 104 -13.45 7.80 16.36
CA ARG A 104 -13.23 9.05 17.12
C ARG A 104 -13.65 10.29 16.31
N MET A 105 -13.40 10.30 14.99
CA MET A 105 -13.89 11.36 14.10
C MET A 105 -15.41 11.44 14.12
N MET A 106 -16.10 10.31 13.98
CA MET A 106 -17.56 10.26 13.97
C MET A 106 -18.16 10.71 15.32
N LYS A 107 -17.62 10.22 16.44
CA LYS A 107 -18.07 10.65 17.80
C LYS A 107 -17.92 12.15 18.01
N ARG A 108 -16.84 12.74 17.52
CA ARG A 108 -16.63 14.21 17.63
C ARG A 108 -17.56 15.04 16.76
N GLN A 109 -18.29 14.41 15.83
CA GLN A 109 -19.39 15.07 15.10
C GLN A 109 -20.71 15.09 15.88
N GLY A 110 -20.71 14.70 17.14
CA GLY A 110 -21.92 14.58 17.97
C GLY A 110 -22.74 13.33 17.66
N LEU A 111 -22.19 12.40 16.88
CA LEU A 111 -22.91 11.19 16.52
C LEU A 111 -22.86 10.16 17.65
N ALA A 112 -24.04 9.81 18.15
CA ALA A 112 -24.22 8.68 19.06
C ALA A 112 -24.13 7.37 18.26
N LEU A 113 -22.90 6.82 18.10
CA LEU A 113 -22.71 5.55 17.42
C LEU A 113 -23.39 4.42 18.21
N SER A 114 -24.40 3.80 17.58
CA SER A 114 -25.01 2.59 18.10
C SER A 114 -24.02 1.40 18.03
N VAL A 115 -24.29 0.36 18.79
CA VAL A 115 -23.53 -0.90 18.70
C VAL A 115 -23.57 -1.44 17.28
N TRP A 116 -24.73 -1.45 16.62
CA TRP A 116 -24.90 -1.94 15.26
C TRP A 116 -24.15 -1.12 14.20
N ALA A 117 -24.14 0.22 14.30
CA ALA A 117 -23.35 1.05 13.43
C ALA A 117 -21.84 0.80 13.61
N THR A 118 -21.41 0.44 14.84
CA THR A 118 -20.01 0.07 15.12
C THR A 118 -19.69 -1.32 14.58
N VAL A 119 -20.60 -2.29 14.69
CA VAL A 119 -20.47 -3.63 14.07
C VAL A 119 -20.33 -3.47 12.57
N LEU A 120 -21.25 -2.75 11.95
CA LEU A 120 -21.24 -2.46 10.50
C LEU A 120 -19.88 -1.87 10.07
N PHE A 121 -19.45 -0.80 10.74
CA PHE A 121 -18.17 -0.16 10.44
C PHE A 121 -17.02 -1.14 10.53
N THR A 122 -16.99 -1.96 11.59
CA THR A 122 -15.88 -2.91 11.84
C THR A 122 -15.89 -4.04 10.81
N LEU A 123 -17.05 -4.58 10.46
CA LEU A 123 -17.20 -5.59 9.42
C LEU A 123 -16.72 -5.08 8.06
N LEU A 124 -17.11 -3.86 7.67
CA LEU A 124 -16.67 -3.28 6.41
C LEU A 124 -15.16 -2.98 6.41
N LEU A 125 -14.60 -2.52 7.52
CA LEU A 125 -13.17 -2.23 7.63
C LEU A 125 -12.31 -3.50 7.55
N TRP A 126 -12.72 -4.56 8.23
CA TRP A 126 -11.91 -5.78 8.38
C TRP A 126 -12.32 -6.91 7.44
N GLY A 127 -13.60 -7.02 7.11
CA GLY A 127 -14.14 -8.17 6.42
C GLY A 127 -14.24 -8.02 4.90
N THR A 128 -14.09 -6.82 4.33
CA THR A 128 -14.15 -6.68 2.86
C THR A 128 -12.83 -7.11 2.23
N GLY A 129 -12.93 -7.84 1.10
CA GLY A 129 -11.77 -8.37 0.40
C GLY A 129 -10.79 -7.28 -0.03
N GLU A 130 -11.31 -6.12 -0.49
CA GLU A 130 -10.51 -4.98 -0.92
C GLU A 130 -9.68 -4.39 0.22
N MET A 131 -10.26 -4.24 1.43
CA MET A 131 -9.51 -3.77 2.60
C MET A 131 -8.57 -4.85 3.11
N ALA A 132 -9.01 -6.12 3.12
CA ALA A 132 -8.19 -7.25 3.51
C ALA A 132 -6.92 -7.35 2.66
N TRP A 133 -7.04 -7.15 1.37
CA TRP A 133 -5.88 -7.15 0.48
C TRP A 133 -4.85 -6.08 0.89
N MET A 134 -5.28 -4.90 1.33
CA MET A 134 -4.38 -3.81 1.74
C MET A 134 -3.67 -4.06 3.07
N TYR A 135 -4.37 -4.54 4.10
CA TYR A 135 -3.75 -4.74 5.41
C TYR A 135 -3.04 -6.08 5.57
N ARG A 136 -3.27 -7.04 4.66
CA ARG A 136 -2.57 -8.35 4.65
C ARG A 136 -1.27 -8.33 3.86
N ASN A 137 -0.89 -7.21 3.28
CA ASN A 137 0.36 -7.01 2.57
C ASN A 137 1.32 -6.12 3.37
N GLY A 138 2.61 -6.31 3.21
CA GLY A 138 3.66 -5.50 3.84
C GLY A 138 3.89 -4.15 3.14
N ARG A 139 2.82 -3.37 2.90
CA ARG A 139 2.86 -2.11 2.16
C ARG A 139 2.49 -0.90 3.02
N PRO A 140 2.93 0.33 2.65
CA PRO A 140 2.70 1.55 3.43
C PRO A 140 1.26 2.07 3.41
N ASP A 141 0.35 1.44 2.66
CA ASP A 141 -0.99 1.97 2.39
C ASP A 141 -1.80 2.19 3.67
N MET A 142 -1.72 1.27 4.64
CA MET A 142 -2.41 1.43 5.93
C MET A 142 -1.80 2.53 6.79
N LEU A 143 -0.49 2.73 6.73
CA LEU A 143 0.15 3.87 7.39
C LEU A 143 -0.31 5.20 6.76
N CYS A 144 -0.35 5.29 5.44
CA CYS A 144 -0.85 6.47 4.73
C CYS A 144 -2.30 6.78 5.12
N ALA A 145 -3.18 5.77 5.14
CA ALA A 145 -4.58 5.91 5.55
C ALA A 145 -4.72 6.40 7.00
N LEU A 146 -3.94 5.83 7.92
CA LEU A 146 -3.92 6.25 9.33
C LEU A 146 -3.42 7.69 9.49
N LEU A 147 -2.38 8.08 8.76
CA LEU A 147 -1.84 9.44 8.80
C LEU A 147 -2.81 10.46 8.19
N VAL A 148 -3.52 10.12 7.12
CA VAL A 148 -4.63 10.95 6.58
C VAL A 148 -5.72 11.12 7.64
N ALA A 149 -6.18 10.04 8.28
CA ALA A 149 -7.17 10.13 9.35
C ALA A 149 -6.68 10.96 10.53
N THR A 150 -5.41 10.85 10.90
CA THR A 150 -4.77 11.64 11.96
C THR A 150 -4.70 13.12 11.58
N ALA A 151 -4.32 13.44 10.33
CA ALA A 151 -4.29 14.81 9.83
C ALA A 151 -5.69 15.44 9.82
N ILE A 152 -6.73 14.69 9.44
CA ILE A 152 -8.12 15.16 9.51
C ILE A 152 -8.53 15.41 10.97
N LEU A 153 -8.17 14.52 11.90
CA LEU A 153 -8.46 14.73 13.34
C LEU A 153 -7.74 15.96 13.90
N ALA A 154 -6.48 16.17 13.52
CA ALA A 154 -5.70 17.36 13.92
C ALA A 154 -6.32 18.64 13.33
N ALA A 155 -6.67 18.63 12.05
CA ALA A 155 -7.32 19.72 11.36
C ALA A 155 -8.65 20.12 12.04
N ARG A 156 -9.48 19.14 12.38
CA ARG A 156 -10.75 19.40 13.08
C ARG A 156 -10.56 19.96 14.48
N ARG A 157 -9.54 19.50 15.21
CA ARG A 157 -9.19 20.09 16.50
C ARG A 157 -8.76 21.54 16.35
N TYR A 158 -7.95 21.81 15.33
CA TYR A 158 -7.52 23.17 15.01
C TYR A 158 -8.71 24.08 14.69
N LEU A 159 -9.65 23.64 13.84
CA LEU A 159 -10.85 24.40 13.49
C LEU A 159 -11.80 24.64 14.69
N ALA A 160 -11.74 23.81 15.71
CA ALA A 160 -12.50 23.98 16.97
C ALA A 160 -11.78 24.85 17.98
N SER A 161 -10.43 24.86 17.97
CA SER A 161 -9.60 25.59 18.92
C SER A 161 -8.24 25.89 18.29
N GLU A 162 -7.99 27.13 17.90
CA GLU A 162 -6.75 27.58 17.24
C GLU A 162 -5.56 27.66 18.23
N SER A 163 -5.40 26.69 19.12
CA SER A 163 -4.31 26.65 20.10
C SER A 163 -2.96 26.31 19.48
N PRO A 164 -1.82 26.68 20.09
CA PRO A 164 -0.49 26.30 19.60
C PRO A 164 -0.32 24.77 19.44
N SER A 165 -0.85 23.99 20.39
CA SER A 165 -0.76 22.53 20.35
C SER A 165 -1.51 21.92 19.16
N THR A 166 -2.65 22.49 18.76
CA THR A 166 -3.40 22.03 17.59
C THR A 166 -2.72 22.41 16.28
N ARG A 167 -2.04 23.59 16.22
CA ARG A 167 -1.20 23.98 15.08
C ARG A 167 -0.03 22.99 14.88
N ILE A 168 0.70 22.72 15.96
CA ILE A 168 1.80 21.75 15.94
C ILE A 168 1.30 20.37 15.49
N ALA A 169 0.14 19.92 15.98
CA ALA A 169 -0.44 18.63 15.59
C ALA A 169 -0.77 18.56 14.09
N VAL A 170 -1.27 19.64 13.47
CA VAL A 170 -1.52 19.70 12.03
C VAL A 170 -0.20 19.64 11.25
N ILE A 171 0.78 20.44 11.64
CA ILE A 171 2.11 20.47 10.99
C ILE A 171 2.76 19.10 11.08
N ALA A 172 2.81 18.50 12.27
CA ALA A 172 3.45 17.20 12.51
C ALA A 172 2.76 16.06 11.72
N ALA A 173 1.42 16.01 11.71
CA ALA A 173 0.67 15.02 10.96
C ALA A 173 0.90 15.15 9.44
N SER A 174 0.96 16.39 8.93
CA SER A 174 1.22 16.66 7.51
C SER A 174 2.66 16.32 7.11
N ALA A 175 3.64 16.61 7.97
CA ALA A 175 5.03 16.24 7.76
C ALA A 175 5.21 14.70 7.75
N ALA A 176 4.63 13.99 8.72
CA ALA A 176 4.66 12.54 8.78
C ALA A 176 3.99 11.90 7.53
N LEU A 177 2.89 12.49 7.04
CA LEU A 177 2.22 12.04 5.82
C LEU A 177 3.15 12.16 4.60
N ALA A 178 3.87 13.27 4.45
CA ALA A 178 4.84 13.46 3.38
C ALA A 178 6.00 12.44 3.44
N CYS A 179 6.43 12.07 4.65
CA CYS A 179 7.45 11.04 4.88
C CYS A 179 6.94 9.61 4.67
N SER A 180 5.62 9.40 4.48
CA SER A 180 5.01 8.09 4.31
C SER A 180 4.60 7.78 2.87
N GLY A 181 4.02 8.76 2.15
CA GLY A 181 3.58 8.55 0.77
C GLY A 181 3.07 9.84 0.13
N LEU A 182 3.69 10.24 -0.97
CA LEU A 182 3.33 11.47 -1.68
C LEU A 182 1.92 11.43 -2.28
N GLN A 183 1.44 10.24 -2.68
CA GLN A 183 0.06 10.04 -3.12
C GLN A 183 -0.96 10.41 -2.03
N ALA A 184 -0.63 10.17 -0.76
CA ALA A 184 -1.48 10.52 0.36
C ALA A 184 -1.50 12.04 0.62
N VAL A 185 -0.39 12.74 0.32
CA VAL A 185 -0.34 14.21 0.35
C VAL A 185 -1.31 14.79 -0.69
N VAL A 186 -1.23 14.31 -1.94
CA VAL A 186 -2.12 14.76 -3.02
C VAL A 186 -3.59 14.47 -2.66
N TYR A 187 -3.85 13.28 -2.12
CA TYR A 187 -5.19 12.90 -1.66
C TYR A 187 -5.74 13.82 -0.58
N LEU A 188 -4.92 14.14 0.43
CA LEU A 188 -5.34 15.06 1.49
C LEU A 188 -5.59 16.47 0.95
N CYS A 189 -4.79 16.97 0.01
CA CYS A 189 -5.01 18.25 -0.66
C CYS A 189 -6.32 18.24 -1.46
N ALA A 190 -6.62 17.16 -2.18
CA ALA A 190 -7.88 17.01 -2.92
C ALA A 190 -9.10 17.00 -1.97
N LEU A 191 -9.02 16.21 -0.89
CA LEU A 191 -10.06 16.18 0.13
C LEU A 191 -10.29 17.56 0.75
N TRP A 192 -9.21 18.28 1.00
CA TRP A 192 -9.27 19.61 1.57
C TRP A 192 -9.90 20.63 0.62
N SER A 193 -9.50 20.62 -0.65
CA SER A 193 -10.09 21.47 -1.68
C SER A 193 -11.59 21.20 -1.83
N PHE A 194 -11.99 19.93 -1.77
CA PHE A 194 -13.40 19.54 -1.79
C PHE A 194 -14.16 20.10 -0.58
N CYS A 195 -13.61 19.98 0.63
CA CYS A 195 -14.22 20.56 1.84
C CYS A 195 -14.29 22.09 1.77
N PHE A 196 -13.26 22.75 1.23
CA PHE A 196 -13.23 24.20 1.04
C PHE A 196 -14.34 24.68 0.09
N ILE A 197 -14.58 23.94 -1.00
CA ILE A 197 -15.65 24.26 -1.95
C ILE A 197 -17.02 24.04 -1.31
N ALA A 198 -17.18 22.95 -0.54
CA ALA A 198 -18.43 22.61 0.13
C ALA A 198 -18.83 23.61 1.25
N HIS A 199 -17.84 24.22 1.91
CA HIS A 199 -18.05 25.10 3.06
C HIS A 199 -17.63 26.56 2.79
N ARG A 200 -18.18 27.16 1.73
CA ARG A 200 -17.83 28.53 1.27
C ARG A 200 -17.91 29.62 2.34
N GLU A 201 -18.75 29.46 3.37
CA GLU A 201 -18.99 30.47 4.41
C GLU A 201 -17.83 30.57 5.43
N ARG A 202 -16.94 29.60 5.50
CA ARG A 202 -15.83 29.52 6.48
C ARG A 202 -14.44 29.57 5.86
N ARG A 203 -14.22 30.41 4.84
CA ARG A 203 -12.96 30.42 4.06
C ARG A 203 -11.72 30.73 4.90
N LYS A 204 -11.76 31.73 5.79
CA LYS A 204 -10.57 32.16 6.54
C LYS A 204 -9.93 31.06 7.40
N PRO A 205 -10.66 30.30 8.26
CA PRO A 205 -10.08 29.18 9.01
C PRO A 205 -9.50 28.09 8.10
N TYR A 206 -10.13 27.83 6.96
CA TYR A 206 -9.67 26.81 6.00
C TYR A 206 -8.38 27.22 5.30
N ILE A 207 -8.20 28.52 4.94
CA ILE A 207 -6.95 29.02 4.38
C ILE A 207 -5.80 28.89 5.40
N ARG A 208 -6.02 29.29 6.67
CA ARG A 208 -5.02 29.15 7.72
C ARG A 208 -4.61 27.67 7.92
N LEU A 209 -5.58 26.78 7.89
CA LEU A 209 -5.31 25.34 8.00
C LEU A 209 -4.50 24.82 6.80
N LEU A 210 -4.82 25.27 5.57
CA LEU A 210 -4.03 24.93 4.38
C LEU A 210 -2.57 25.41 4.53
N VAL A 211 -2.35 26.62 5.04
CA VAL A 211 -0.99 27.13 5.30
C VAL A 211 -0.24 26.23 6.29
N LEU A 212 -0.90 25.80 7.39
CA LEU A 212 -0.27 24.88 8.36
C LEU A 212 0.05 23.51 7.74
N MET A 213 -0.84 22.99 6.90
CA MET A 213 -0.60 21.73 6.17
C MET A 213 0.58 21.87 5.20
N LEU A 214 0.60 22.96 4.42
CA LEU A 214 1.71 23.26 3.51
C LEU A 214 3.04 23.41 4.27
N THR A 215 3.03 24.07 5.44
CA THR A 215 4.20 24.12 6.32
C THR A 215 4.67 22.72 6.72
N GLY A 216 3.76 21.82 7.10
CA GLY A 216 4.10 20.43 7.39
C GLY A 216 4.70 19.70 6.19
N PHE A 217 4.11 19.84 5.01
CA PHE A 217 4.64 19.24 3.77
C PHE A 217 6.01 19.83 3.40
N SER A 218 6.20 21.15 3.59
CA SER A 218 7.50 21.80 3.36
C SER A 218 8.59 21.38 4.35
N LEU A 219 8.24 20.76 5.46
CA LEU A 219 9.18 20.10 6.36
C LEU A 219 9.41 18.63 5.98
N GLY A 220 8.35 17.90 5.65
CA GLY A 220 8.41 16.47 5.36
C GLY A 220 9.08 16.15 4.02
N ILE A 221 8.73 16.84 2.94
CA ILE A 221 9.28 16.57 1.60
C ILE A 221 10.81 16.79 1.54
N PRO A 222 11.36 17.93 2.04
CA PRO A 222 12.80 18.09 2.11
C PRO A 222 13.50 17.07 3.02
N SER A 223 12.85 16.63 4.11
CA SER A 223 13.42 15.57 4.97
C SER A 223 13.58 14.26 4.19
N VAL A 224 12.61 13.87 3.36
CA VAL A 224 12.71 12.73 2.46
C VAL A 224 13.81 12.97 1.41
N ALA A 225 13.83 14.15 0.79
CA ALA A 225 14.84 14.50 -0.20
C ALA A 225 16.27 14.46 0.39
N LEU A 226 16.48 14.98 1.60
CA LEU A 226 17.75 14.90 2.32
C LEU A 226 18.14 13.46 2.65
N PHE A 227 17.16 12.63 3.10
CA PHE A 227 17.42 11.21 3.32
C PHE A 227 17.86 10.52 2.01
N MET A 228 17.17 10.76 0.91
CA MET A 228 17.53 10.19 -0.40
C MET A 228 18.86 10.74 -0.93
N LEU A 229 19.16 12.01 -0.69
CA LEU A 229 20.44 12.64 -1.04
C LEU A 229 21.59 12.02 -0.26
N ALA A 230 21.44 11.83 1.05
CA ALA A 230 22.44 11.20 1.92
C ALA A 230 22.79 9.76 1.47
N HIS A 231 21.88 9.11 0.77
CA HIS A 231 22.10 7.77 0.20
C HIS A 231 22.42 7.79 -1.31
N GLY A 232 22.67 8.95 -1.92
CA GLY A 232 22.95 9.09 -3.35
C GLY A 232 21.76 8.77 -4.28
N ARG A 233 20.50 8.91 -3.81
CA ARG A 233 19.28 8.45 -4.50
C ARG A 233 18.27 9.53 -4.84
N LEU A 234 18.59 10.78 -4.66
CA LEU A 234 17.65 11.87 -4.91
C LEU A 234 17.12 11.88 -6.35
N VAL A 235 17.97 11.68 -7.35
CA VAL A 235 17.58 11.65 -8.77
C VAL A 235 16.70 10.44 -9.06
N ALA A 236 17.05 9.25 -8.56
CA ALA A 236 16.25 8.04 -8.72
C ALA A 236 14.87 8.18 -8.06
N PHE A 237 14.79 8.81 -6.89
CA PHE A 237 13.55 9.12 -6.20
C PHE A 237 12.69 10.10 -7.00
N ALA A 238 13.25 11.21 -7.46
CA ALA A 238 12.54 12.20 -8.26
C ALA A 238 12.01 11.60 -9.58
N SER A 239 12.85 10.85 -10.30
CA SER A 239 12.45 10.20 -11.55
C SER A 239 11.35 9.15 -11.35
N SER A 240 11.37 8.40 -10.22
CA SER A 240 10.31 7.43 -9.94
C SER A 240 8.96 8.10 -9.66
N ILE A 241 8.93 9.24 -8.94
CA ILE A 241 7.70 10.00 -8.71
C ILE A 241 7.08 10.41 -10.04
N VAL A 242 7.90 10.93 -10.96
CA VAL A 242 7.46 11.35 -12.30
C VAL A 242 6.93 10.17 -13.10
N GLN A 243 7.63 9.03 -13.08
CA GLN A 243 7.23 7.83 -13.84
C GLN A 243 5.88 7.23 -13.43
N TYR A 244 5.45 7.41 -12.18
CA TYR A 244 4.21 6.81 -11.69
C TYR A 244 2.98 7.70 -11.84
N SER A 245 3.12 8.93 -12.36
CA SER A 245 2.00 9.82 -12.63
C SER A 245 1.91 10.14 -14.12
N ALA A 246 0.85 9.72 -14.81
CA ALA A 246 0.67 10.04 -16.24
C ALA A 246 0.57 11.55 -16.48
N THR A 247 -0.03 12.30 -15.56
CA THR A 247 -0.13 13.76 -15.63
C THR A 247 1.24 14.42 -15.41
N LEU A 248 1.99 13.96 -14.41
CA LEU A 248 3.36 14.42 -14.16
C LEU A 248 4.30 13.95 -15.26
N SER A 249 4.07 12.78 -15.87
CA SER A 249 4.84 12.30 -17.01
C SER A 249 4.69 13.20 -18.22
N SER A 250 3.48 13.67 -18.52
CA SER A 250 3.25 14.61 -19.64
C SER A 250 3.92 15.96 -19.38
N LEU A 251 3.85 16.47 -18.14
CA LEU A 251 4.56 17.68 -17.74
C LEU A 251 6.08 17.47 -17.75
N ALA A 252 6.53 16.30 -17.31
CA ALA A 252 7.94 15.94 -17.25
C ALA A 252 8.57 15.76 -18.61
N LEU A 253 7.83 15.31 -19.65
CA LEU A 253 8.32 15.31 -21.04
C LEU A 253 8.74 16.69 -21.52
N THR A 254 8.22 17.75 -20.91
CA THR A 254 8.61 19.14 -21.19
C THR A 254 9.72 19.63 -20.24
N VAL A 255 9.63 19.26 -18.95
CA VAL A 255 10.51 19.79 -17.88
C VAL A 255 11.81 19.00 -17.74
N VAL A 256 11.80 17.68 -17.98
CA VAL A 256 12.99 16.83 -17.82
C VAL A 256 14.12 17.17 -18.79
N PRO A 257 13.87 17.42 -20.11
CA PRO A 257 14.91 17.88 -21.02
C PRO A 257 15.52 19.20 -20.54
N TRP A 258 14.68 20.18 -20.19
CA TRP A 258 15.14 21.47 -19.67
C TRP A 258 15.96 21.32 -18.37
N ALA A 259 15.54 20.44 -17.45
CA ALA A 259 16.28 20.16 -16.24
C ALA A 259 17.62 19.45 -16.53
N GLY A 260 17.68 18.58 -17.54
CA GLY A 260 18.91 17.97 -18.03
C GLY A 260 19.92 19.02 -18.51
N ASP A 261 19.45 19.97 -19.30
CA ASP A 261 20.27 21.07 -19.81
C ASP A 261 20.79 21.98 -18.69
N VAL A 262 19.96 22.27 -17.68
CA VAL A 262 20.32 23.15 -16.55
C VAL A 262 21.22 22.45 -15.53
N LEU A 263 20.99 21.17 -15.28
CA LEU A 263 21.67 20.41 -14.22
C LEU A 263 22.80 19.50 -14.75
N GLY A 264 23.01 19.47 -16.07
CA GLY A 264 24.10 18.75 -16.71
C GLY A 264 23.98 17.23 -16.68
N PHE A 265 22.76 16.66 -16.70
CA PHE A 265 22.54 15.21 -16.78
C PHE A 265 21.89 14.81 -18.11
N ASP A 266 22.18 13.56 -18.57
CA ASP A 266 21.53 13.03 -19.76
C ASP A 266 20.04 12.73 -19.51
N ALA A 267 19.16 13.53 -20.11
CA ALA A 267 17.72 13.41 -19.98
C ALA A 267 17.09 12.38 -20.95
N ALA A 268 17.81 11.93 -21.98
CA ALA A 268 17.27 11.09 -23.04
C ALA A 268 16.72 9.73 -22.54
N PRO A 269 17.40 8.97 -21.68
CA PRO A 269 16.87 7.69 -21.15
C PRO A 269 15.57 7.87 -20.36
N TYR A 270 15.44 8.96 -19.62
CA TYR A 270 14.26 9.26 -18.83
C TYR A 270 13.07 9.65 -19.71
N THR A 271 13.32 10.47 -20.75
CA THR A 271 12.31 10.92 -21.70
C THR A 271 11.73 9.76 -22.51
N GLN A 272 12.58 8.86 -23.01
CA GLN A 272 12.16 7.67 -23.75
C GLN A 272 11.29 6.73 -22.91
N LYS A 273 11.64 6.54 -21.64
CA LYS A 273 10.89 5.69 -20.70
C LYS A 273 9.56 6.32 -20.29
N LEU A 274 9.49 7.65 -20.17
CA LEU A 274 8.24 8.38 -19.92
C LEU A 274 7.26 8.21 -21.11
N LEU A 275 7.76 8.27 -22.33
CA LEU A 275 6.95 8.03 -23.53
C LEU A 275 6.36 6.61 -23.54
N GLN A 276 7.14 5.60 -23.20
CA GLN A 276 6.67 4.20 -23.13
C GLN A 276 5.58 4.00 -22.06
N LEU A 277 5.64 4.73 -20.95
CA LEU A 277 4.65 4.63 -19.86
C LEU A 277 3.32 5.30 -20.21
N THR A 278 3.33 6.38 -20.98
CA THR A 278 2.12 7.13 -21.37
C THR A 278 1.24 6.38 -22.38
N THR A 279 1.79 5.41 -23.10
CA THR A 279 1.11 4.72 -24.22
C THR A 279 0.42 3.40 -23.84
N LYS A 280 0.58 2.90 -22.61
CA LYS A 280 0.25 1.50 -22.26
C LYS A 280 -1.22 1.16 -22.05
N MET A 281 -2.13 2.10 -21.78
CA MET A 281 -3.56 1.80 -21.61
C MET A 281 -4.45 2.94 -22.11
N SER A 282 -5.47 2.63 -22.90
CA SER A 282 -6.48 3.61 -23.29
C SER A 282 -7.29 4.11 -22.09
N LEU A 283 -7.83 5.32 -22.15
CA LEU A 283 -8.69 5.88 -21.10
C LEU A 283 -9.88 4.96 -20.79
N GLY A 284 -10.46 4.35 -21.84
CA GLY A 284 -11.56 3.39 -21.69
C GLY A 284 -11.17 2.16 -20.86
N GLN A 285 -10.00 1.57 -21.12
CA GLN A 285 -9.48 0.43 -20.34
C GLN A 285 -9.22 0.81 -18.87
N ARG A 286 -8.71 2.03 -18.63
CA ARG A 286 -8.50 2.52 -17.26
C ARG A 286 -9.81 2.74 -16.51
N LEU A 287 -10.85 3.27 -17.16
CA LEU A 287 -12.18 3.43 -16.57
C LEU A 287 -12.84 2.07 -16.31
N LEU A 288 -12.70 1.11 -17.22
CA LEU A 288 -13.18 -0.25 -17.03
C LEU A 288 -12.52 -0.96 -15.84
N SER A 289 -11.28 -0.61 -15.50
CA SER A 289 -10.63 -1.18 -14.30
C SER A 289 -11.38 -0.85 -13.00
N ILE A 290 -12.12 0.26 -12.95
CA ILE A 290 -12.96 0.61 -11.78
C ILE A 290 -14.10 -0.41 -11.60
N ALA A 291 -14.60 -1.01 -12.69
CA ALA A 291 -15.64 -2.04 -12.63
C ALA A 291 -15.18 -3.32 -11.94
N ALA A 292 -13.87 -3.55 -11.80
CA ALA A 292 -13.32 -4.68 -11.04
C ALA A 292 -13.60 -4.56 -9.53
N TYR A 293 -13.85 -3.35 -9.02
CA TYR A 293 -14.13 -3.10 -7.59
C TYR A 293 -15.62 -3.29 -7.25
N ARG A 294 -16.09 -4.53 -7.39
CA ARG A 294 -17.52 -4.88 -7.28
C ARG A 294 -18.11 -4.49 -5.92
N SER A 295 -17.43 -4.81 -4.82
CA SER A 295 -17.93 -4.51 -3.48
C SER A 295 -18.08 -3.00 -3.25
N PHE A 296 -17.12 -2.21 -3.73
CA PHE A 296 -17.20 -0.75 -3.71
C PHE A 296 -18.40 -0.23 -4.47
N LEU A 297 -18.62 -0.68 -5.70
CA LEU A 297 -19.73 -0.22 -6.55
C LEU A 297 -21.10 -0.59 -5.97
N ILE A 298 -21.25 -1.83 -5.47
CA ILE A 298 -22.47 -2.28 -4.82
C ILE A 298 -22.77 -1.44 -3.58
N LEU A 299 -21.78 -1.25 -2.73
CA LEU A 299 -21.94 -0.45 -1.51
C LEU A 299 -22.26 1.01 -1.82
N ALA A 300 -21.62 1.59 -2.85
CA ALA A 300 -21.88 2.96 -3.30
C ALA A 300 -23.32 3.11 -3.85
N ALA A 301 -23.82 2.13 -4.62
CA ALA A 301 -25.17 2.13 -5.15
C ALA A 301 -26.24 2.02 -4.05
N ILE A 302 -26.05 1.11 -3.09
CA ILE A 302 -26.94 0.96 -1.93
C ILE A 302 -26.95 2.26 -1.11
N THR A 303 -25.78 2.89 -0.93
CA THR A 303 -25.66 4.16 -0.19
C THR A 303 -26.39 5.30 -0.90
N LEU A 304 -26.29 5.39 -2.23
CA LEU A 304 -27.03 6.36 -3.02
C LEU A 304 -28.55 6.16 -2.86
N ALA A 305 -29.03 4.93 -2.98
CA ALA A 305 -30.44 4.61 -2.79
C ALA A 305 -30.94 5.02 -1.40
N ALA A 306 -30.10 4.81 -0.37
CA ALA A 306 -30.40 5.23 1.00
C ALA A 306 -30.53 6.77 1.11
N TYR A 307 -29.61 7.52 0.52
CA TYR A 307 -29.67 8.98 0.52
C TYR A 307 -30.90 9.50 -0.25
N ILE A 308 -31.17 8.96 -1.44
CA ILE A 308 -32.35 9.34 -2.23
C ILE A 308 -33.62 9.08 -1.44
N SER A 309 -33.74 7.92 -0.78
CA SER A 309 -34.94 7.59 0.00
C SER A 309 -35.15 8.51 1.21
N CYS A 310 -34.06 8.89 1.89
CA CYS A 310 -34.13 9.75 3.08
C CYS A 310 -34.31 11.24 2.74
N TYR A 311 -33.82 11.69 1.61
CA TYR A 311 -33.79 13.10 1.22
C TYR A 311 -34.59 13.43 -0.05
N ARG A 312 -35.46 12.52 -0.50
CA ARG A 312 -36.20 12.64 -1.78
C ARG A 312 -36.97 13.97 -1.95
N ASN A 313 -37.37 14.58 -0.83
CA ASN A 313 -38.16 15.81 -0.83
C ASN A 313 -37.31 17.09 -0.72
N SER A 314 -35.99 16.99 -0.59
CA SER A 314 -35.13 18.15 -0.44
C SER A 314 -33.69 17.90 -0.93
N LEU A 315 -33.47 18.19 -2.20
CA LEU A 315 -32.14 18.15 -2.81
C LEU A 315 -31.13 19.04 -2.10
N ARG A 316 -31.58 20.20 -1.59
CA ARG A 316 -30.71 21.14 -0.86
C ARG A 316 -30.18 20.51 0.43
N LEU A 317 -31.02 19.78 1.17
CA LEU A 317 -30.57 19.07 2.38
C LEU A 317 -29.63 17.94 2.04
N LEU A 318 -29.89 17.20 0.97
CA LEU A 318 -28.99 16.15 0.47
C LEU A 318 -27.61 16.71 0.17
N LEU A 319 -27.51 17.76 -0.62
CA LEU A 319 -26.23 18.38 -1.01
C LEU A 319 -25.47 19.03 0.15
N SER A 320 -26.12 19.33 1.26
CA SER A 320 -25.49 19.85 2.48
C SER A 320 -25.09 18.75 3.48
N ASP A 321 -25.50 17.50 3.22
CA ASP A 321 -25.23 16.38 4.11
C ASP A 321 -23.77 15.93 4.06
N ALA A 322 -23.10 15.92 5.21
CA ALA A 322 -21.69 15.55 5.30
C ALA A 322 -21.40 14.10 4.85
N GLY A 323 -22.35 13.19 5.10
CA GLY A 323 -22.21 11.81 4.64
C GLY A 323 -22.34 11.69 3.13
N PHE A 324 -23.29 12.40 2.52
CA PHE A 324 -23.44 12.46 1.07
C PHE A 324 -22.22 13.08 0.39
N LEU A 325 -21.66 14.15 0.98
CA LEU A 325 -20.42 14.74 0.48
C LEU A 325 -19.25 13.75 0.53
N MET A 326 -19.15 12.93 1.60
CA MET A 326 -18.14 11.86 1.67
C MET A 326 -18.39 10.78 0.61
N TRP A 327 -19.63 10.40 0.36
CA TRP A 327 -20.02 9.49 -0.71
C TRP A 327 -19.62 10.02 -2.09
N LEU A 328 -19.92 11.29 -2.37
CA LEU A 328 -19.53 11.94 -3.63
C LEU A 328 -18.02 11.98 -3.80
N PHE A 329 -17.28 12.32 -2.74
CA PHE A 329 -15.82 12.31 -2.74
C PHE A 329 -15.27 10.89 -3.01
N ALA A 330 -15.89 9.86 -2.40
CA ALA A 330 -15.52 8.46 -2.63
C ALA A 330 -15.67 8.05 -4.09
N LEU A 331 -16.74 8.50 -4.78
CA LEU A 331 -16.95 8.20 -6.21
C LEU A 331 -16.01 8.99 -7.13
N CYS A 332 -15.73 10.24 -6.80
CA CYS A 332 -14.82 11.07 -7.61
C CYS A 332 -13.38 10.57 -7.52
N THR A 333 -12.97 9.98 -6.39
CA THR A 333 -11.58 9.55 -6.15
C THR A 333 -11.06 8.58 -7.21
N PRO A 334 -11.70 7.43 -7.53
CA PRO A 334 -11.19 6.52 -8.55
C PRO A 334 -11.16 7.18 -9.94
N ILE A 335 -12.14 8.03 -10.26
CA ILE A 335 -12.19 8.75 -11.55
C ILE A 335 -10.99 9.68 -11.68
N VAL A 336 -10.73 10.52 -10.65
CA VAL A 336 -9.60 11.45 -10.64
C VAL A 336 -8.27 10.71 -10.69
N MET A 337 -8.14 9.61 -9.93
CA MET A 337 -6.92 8.80 -9.92
C MET A 337 -6.66 8.12 -11.27
N VAL A 338 -7.70 7.63 -11.95
CA VAL A 338 -7.61 7.05 -13.30
C VAL A 338 -7.22 8.12 -14.32
N LEU A 339 -7.78 9.31 -14.23
CA LEU A 339 -7.41 10.44 -15.09
C LEU A 339 -5.97 10.88 -14.84
N ALA A 340 -5.53 10.88 -13.58
CA ALA A 340 -4.14 11.20 -13.20
C ALA A 340 -3.12 10.11 -13.54
N GLY A 341 -3.55 8.92 -13.96
CA GLY A 341 -2.66 7.86 -14.42
C GLY A 341 -3.13 6.45 -14.14
N ARG A 342 -3.46 6.08 -12.93
CA ARG A 342 -3.96 4.76 -12.58
C ARG A 342 -4.61 4.74 -11.19
N PHE A 343 -5.53 3.77 -10.99
CA PHE A 343 -6.12 3.46 -9.71
C PHE A 343 -5.92 1.96 -9.40
N PRO A 344 -4.73 1.55 -8.94
CA PRO A 344 -4.47 0.16 -8.60
C PRO A 344 -5.16 -0.24 -7.29
N VAL A 345 -5.30 -1.55 -7.07
CA VAL A 345 -5.99 -2.12 -5.90
C VAL A 345 -5.46 -1.59 -4.55
N TYR A 346 -4.19 -1.32 -4.46
CA TYR A 346 -3.58 -0.80 -3.22
C TYR A 346 -3.89 0.67 -2.90
N TYR A 347 -4.52 1.43 -3.82
CA TYR A 347 -5.06 2.76 -3.54
C TYR A 347 -6.55 2.75 -3.23
N HIS A 348 -7.16 1.57 -3.17
CA HIS A 348 -8.60 1.43 -2.96
C HIS A 348 -9.09 2.09 -1.66
N TRP A 349 -8.27 2.10 -0.61
CA TRP A 349 -8.58 2.78 0.65
C TRP A 349 -8.97 4.25 0.48
N MET A 350 -8.44 4.95 -0.54
CA MET A 350 -8.75 6.35 -0.82
C MET A 350 -10.23 6.56 -1.18
N ALA A 351 -10.83 5.61 -1.87
CA ALA A 351 -12.26 5.63 -2.19
C ALA A 351 -13.10 4.93 -1.11
N PHE A 352 -12.59 3.81 -0.58
CA PHE A 352 -13.35 2.96 0.32
C PHE A 352 -13.56 3.58 1.71
N LEU A 353 -12.55 4.22 2.29
CA LEU A 353 -12.69 4.86 3.61
C LEU A 353 -13.74 5.97 3.66
N PRO A 354 -13.77 6.95 2.74
CA PRO A 354 -14.86 7.94 2.74
C PRO A 354 -16.22 7.30 2.47
N LEU A 355 -16.31 6.25 1.64
CA LEU A 355 -17.56 5.49 1.46
C LEU A 355 -17.99 4.81 2.75
N LEU A 356 -17.09 4.15 3.45
CA LEU A 356 -17.33 3.49 4.72
C LEU A 356 -17.83 4.46 5.80
N LEU A 357 -17.23 5.65 5.87
CA LEU A 357 -17.71 6.72 6.74
C LEU A 357 -19.11 7.18 6.36
N SER A 358 -19.39 7.35 5.07
CA SER A 358 -20.71 7.72 4.54
C SER A 358 -21.79 6.71 4.91
N VAL A 359 -21.53 5.41 4.67
CA VAL A 359 -22.40 4.29 5.04
C VAL A 359 -22.71 4.29 6.54
N THR A 360 -21.67 4.46 7.36
CA THR A 360 -21.84 4.47 8.82
C THR A 360 -22.67 5.67 9.28
N LEU A 361 -22.46 6.85 8.68
CA LEU A 361 -23.24 8.05 8.95
C LEU A 361 -24.72 7.85 8.60
N MET A 362 -25.02 7.22 7.46
CA MET A 362 -26.38 6.89 7.07
C MET A 362 -27.03 5.84 7.98
N ALA A 363 -26.27 4.82 8.38
CA ALA A 363 -26.75 3.77 9.32
C ALA A 363 -27.11 4.33 10.70
N VAL A 364 -26.42 5.37 11.19
CA VAL A 364 -26.79 6.06 12.45
C VAL A 364 -28.13 6.78 12.33
N ARG A 365 -28.48 7.27 11.14
CA ARG A 365 -29.70 8.07 10.92
C ARG A 365 -30.95 7.24 10.67
N SER A 366 -30.80 6.03 10.15
CA SER A 366 -31.93 5.19 9.76
C SER A 366 -31.73 3.73 10.19
N ARG A 367 -32.63 3.22 11.06
CA ARG A 367 -32.59 1.82 11.51
C ARG A 367 -32.78 0.82 10.36
N VAL A 368 -33.64 1.16 9.39
CA VAL A 368 -33.88 0.32 8.21
C VAL A 368 -32.61 0.21 7.39
N TRP A 369 -31.99 1.32 7.05
CA TRP A 369 -30.74 1.32 6.28
C TRP A 369 -29.56 0.72 7.08
N CYS A 370 -29.54 0.88 8.40
CA CYS A 370 -28.57 0.19 9.25
C CYS A 370 -28.69 -1.34 9.08
N ALA A 371 -29.91 -1.89 9.10
CA ALA A 371 -30.15 -3.32 8.88
C ALA A 371 -29.70 -3.77 7.47
N VAL A 372 -30.09 -3.04 6.43
CA VAL A 372 -29.68 -3.33 5.04
C VAL A 372 -28.17 -3.34 4.90
N PHE A 373 -27.46 -2.31 5.43
CA PHE A 373 -26.02 -2.25 5.40
C PHE A 373 -25.36 -3.35 6.22
N CYS A 374 -25.93 -3.75 7.36
CA CYS A 374 -25.41 -4.87 8.13
C CYS A 374 -25.49 -6.17 7.33
N VAL A 375 -26.61 -6.45 6.64
CA VAL A 375 -26.73 -7.63 5.77
C VAL A 375 -25.66 -7.58 4.67
N ALA A 376 -25.53 -6.44 3.96
CA ALA A 376 -24.51 -6.27 2.94
C ALA A 376 -23.08 -6.48 3.49
N ALA A 377 -22.78 -5.90 4.67
CA ALA A 377 -21.48 -6.04 5.31
C ALA A 377 -21.17 -7.48 5.75
N PHE A 378 -22.17 -8.19 6.30
CA PHE A 378 -22.00 -9.61 6.64
C PHE A 378 -21.74 -10.46 5.38
N THR A 379 -22.49 -10.24 4.32
CA THR A 379 -22.30 -10.94 3.04
C THR A 379 -20.90 -10.67 2.47
N MET A 380 -20.49 -9.40 2.38
CA MET A 380 -19.15 -9.01 1.90
C MET A 380 -18.06 -9.58 2.77
N SER A 381 -18.23 -9.57 4.11
CA SER A 381 -17.27 -10.14 5.05
C SER A 381 -17.16 -11.65 4.94
N ALA A 382 -18.26 -12.36 4.69
CA ALA A 382 -18.22 -13.80 4.46
C ALA A 382 -17.41 -14.16 3.22
N PHE A 383 -17.60 -13.42 2.12
CA PHE A 383 -16.79 -13.57 0.90
C PHE A 383 -15.32 -13.15 1.13
N GLY A 384 -15.10 -12.04 1.83
CA GLY A 384 -13.76 -11.58 2.15
C GLY A 384 -12.99 -12.58 3.03
N ILE A 385 -13.64 -13.12 4.08
CA ILE A 385 -13.04 -14.15 4.94
C ILE A 385 -12.76 -15.42 4.13
N ARG A 386 -13.69 -15.85 3.27
CA ARG A 386 -13.46 -17.02 2.40
C ARG A 386 -12.23 -16.83 1.52
N SER A 387 -12.02 -15.63 0.96
CA SER A 387 -10.83 -15.33 0.15
C SER A 387 -9.52 -15.28 0.97
N MET A 388 -9.61 -15.23 2.30
CA MET A 388 -8.47 -15.29 3.21
C MET A 388 -8.10 -16.71 3.60
N LEU A 389 -9.00 -17.66 3.42
CA LEU A 389 -8.76 -19.06 3.72
C LEU A 389 -7.94 -19.69 2.58
N PRO A 390 -7.10 -20.69 2.87
CA PRO A 390 -6.29 -21.33 1.85
C PRO A 390 -7.16 -22.08 0.84
N ASP A 391 -6.97 -21.79 -0.44
CA ASP A 391 -7.63 -22.49 -1.55
C ASP A 391 -6.95 -23.87 -1.87
N GLY A 392 -6.10 -24.36 -1.01
CA GLY A 392 -5.32 -25.60 -1.22
C GLY A 392 -4.17 -25.47 -2.24
N GLN A 393 -4.10 -24.38 -2.96
CA GLN A 393 -3.10 -24.15 -4.03
C GLN A 393 -1.84 -23.39 -3.56
N GLY A 394 -1.39 -23.56 -2.40
CA GLY A 394 -0.14 -22.89 -2.00
C GLY A 394 0.02 -22.92 -0.52
N ASP A 395 0.22 -24.10 -0.01
CA ASP A 395 0.60 -24.27 1.38
C ASP A 395 1.99 -23.65 1.58
N TYR A 396 2.01 -22.40 2.09
CA TYR A 396 3.26 -21.72 2.42
C TYR A 396 4.09 -22.53 3.42
N SER A 397 3.45 -23.41 4.20
CA SER A 397 4.14 -24.33 5.10
C SER A 397 4.98 -25.35 4.36
N ARG A 398 4.53 -25.80 3.19
CA ARG A 398 5.32 -26.70 2.32
C ARG A 398 6.53 -25.98 1.74
N LEU A 399 6.35 -24.72 1.33
CA LEU A 399 7.45 -23.87 0.88
C LEU A 399 8.47 -23.67 2.02
N GLN A 400 8.02 -23.35 3.23
CA GLN A 400 8.89 -23.25 4.40
C GLN A 400 9.64 -24.55 4.66
N SER A 401 8.95 -25.69 4.61
CA SER A 401 9.56 -27.02 4.79
C SER A 401 10.55 -27.36 3.69
N PHE A 402 10.25 -26.97 2.44
CA PHE A 402 11.15 -27.17 1.29
C PHE A 402 12.45 -26.37 1.46
N ILE A 403 12.35 -25.08 1.76
CA ILE A 403 13.52 -24.21 1.96
C ILE A 403 14.28 -24.60 3.24
N GLY A 404 13.56 -24.91 4.32
CA GLY A 404 14.15 -25.27 5.63
C GLY A 404 14.98 -26.55 5.62
N ARG A 405 14.80 -27.44 4.62
CA ARG A 405 15.63 -28.64 4.43
C ARG A 405 16.96 -28.34 3.75
N GLN A 406 17.09 -27.16 3.14
CA GLN A 406 18.27 -26.83 2.37
C GLN A 406 19.39 -26.30 3.26
N ALA A 407 20.62 -26.74 3.00
CA ALA A 407 21.81 -26.36 3.77
C ALA A 407 22.48 -25.10 3.18
N PHE A 408 21.73 -24.01 3.02
CA PHE A 408 22.28 -22.73 2.56
C PHE A 408 23.27 -22.16 3.57
N LYS A 409 24.34 -21.55 3.03
CA LYS A 409 25.31 -20.77 3.83
C LYS A 409 25.02 -19.29 3.66
N LYS A 410 25.40 -18.48 4.66
CA LYS A 410 25.28 -17.02 4.59
C LYS A 410 25.99 -16.40 3.38
N SER A 411 27.09 -16.98 2.96
CA SER A 411 27.91 -16.55 1.82
C SER A 411 27.31 -16.94 0.46
N ASP A 412 26.32 -17.84 0.42
CA ASP A 412 25.78 -18.33 -0.84
C ASP A 412 24.99 -17.24 -1.56
N VAL A 413 25.15 -17.20 -2.88
CA VAL A 413 24.40 -16.32 -3.78
C VAL A 413 23.21 -17.07 -4.34
N VAL A 414 22.00 -16.64 -3.99
CA VAL A 414 20.76 -17.31 -4.41
C VAL A 414 19.98 -16.41 -5.37
N VAL A 415 19.58 -16.98 -6.51
CA VAL A 415 18.62 -16.35 -7.44
C VAL A 415 17.29 -17.06 -7.32
N CYS A 416 16.22 -16.35 -7.06
CA CYS A 416 14.93 -16.95 -6.74
C CYS A 416 13.74 -16.07 -7.11
N PRO A 417 12.52 -16.64 -7.15
CA PRO A 417 11.28 -15.90 -7.24
C PRO A 417 11.04 -15.07 -5.96
N PHE A 418 10.28 -13.97 -6.07
CA PHE A 418 9.95 -13.14 -4.91
C PHE A 418 9.08 -13.88 -3.86
N SER A 419 8.36 -14.93 -4.27
CA SER A 419 7.50 -15.73 -3.40
C SER A 419 8.24 -16.45 -2.26
N VAL A 420 9.55 -16.67 -2.39
CA VAL A 420 10.39 -17.34 -1.38
C VAL A 420 11.24 -16.37 -0.55
N PHE A 421 11.03 -15.05 -0.68
CA PHE A 421 11.84 -14.01 -0.03
C PHE A 421 12.05 -14.23 1.47
N TYR A 422 10.94 -14.38 2.21
CA TYR A 422 10.98 -14.43 3.68
C TYR A 422 11.66 -15.69 4.23
N GLU A 423 11.79 -16.72 3.39
CA GLU A 423 12.44 -17.98 3.76
C GLU A 423 13.93 -17.97 3.39
N ILE A 424 14.29 -17.38 2.25
CA ILE A 424 15.68 -17.34 1.76
C ILE A 424 16.47 -16.20 2.40
N LYS A 425 15.89 -14.99 2.52
CA LYS A 425 16.61 -13.82 3.01
C LYS A 425 17.24 -13.99 4.41
N PRO A 426 16.62 -14.68 5.38
CA PRO A 426 17.26 -15.01 6.64
C PRO A 426 18.43 -16.00 6.54
N LEU A 427 18.51 -16.79 5.47
CA LEU A 427 19.50 -17.85 5.29
C LEU A 427 20.72 -17.36 4.51
N CYS A 428 20.53 -16.46 3.53
CA CYS A 428 21.58 -15.99 2.61
C CYS A 428 21.67 -14.46 2.62
N ASP A 429 22.86 -13.90 2.78
CA ASP A 429 23.06 -12.46 2.77
C ASP A 429 22.84 -11.86 1.36
N THR A 430 23.13 -12.66 0.31
CA THR A 430 22.95 -12.26 -1.08
C THR A 430 21.83 -13.06 -1.74
N CYS A 431 20.68 -12.43 -1.94
CA CYS A 431 19.51 -13.01 -2.56
C CYS A 431 18.98 -12.07 -3.64
N TYR A 432 18.95 -12.53 -4.90
CA TYR A 432 18.50 -11.76 -6.05
C TYR A 432 17.14 -12.27 -6.54
N PHE A 433 16.21 -11.34 -6.75
CA PHE A 433 14.91 -11.62 -7.35
C PHE A 433 14.97 -11.28 -8.83
N ALA A 434 15.25 -12.28 -9.67
CA ALA A 434 15.54 -12.08 -11.09
C ALA A 434 14.43 -11.33 -11.85
N GLY A 435 13.17 -11.45 -11.44
CA GLY A 435 12.06 -10.69 -12.00
C GLY A 435 12.16 -9.17 -11.80
N ILE A 436 12.99 -8.73 -10.87
CA ILE A 436 13.18 -7.32 -10.50
C ILE A 436 14.63 -6.91 -10.75
N PHE A 437 15.55 -7.81 -10.49
CA PHE A 437 16.98 -7.59 -10.67
C PHE A 437 17.43 -8.08 -12.05
N PRO A 438 18.00 -7.21 -12.92
CA PRO A 438 18.47 -7.65 -14.23
C PRO A 438 19.54 -8.72 -14.11
N THR A 439 19.33 -9.85 -14.76
CA THR A 439 20.19 -11.04 -14.66
C THR A 439 21.60 -10.81 -15.19
N GLU A 440 21.78 -9.84 -16.07
CA GLU A 440 23.07 -9.41 -16.62
C GLU A 440 24.05 -8.88 -15.57
N TYR A 441 23.53 -8.43 -14.41
CA TYR A 441 24.35 -7.92 -13.30
C TYR A 441 24.65 -8.99 -12.24
N ILE A 442 24.11 -10.20 -12.40
CA ILE A 442 24.39 -11.31 -11.50
C ILE A 442 25.65 -12.00 -12.01
N SER A 443 26.78 -11.74 -11.35
CA SER A 443 28.10 -12.27 -11.75
C SER A 443 28.17 -13.79 -11.63
N HIS A 444 27.54 -14.35 -10.58
CA HIS A 444 27.45 -15.78 -10.32
C HIS A 444 26.26 -16.06 -9.42
N ALA A 445 25.77 -17.28 -9.45
CA ALA A 445 24.82 -17.83 -8.49
C ALA A 445 25.33 -19.19 -8.04
N ASP A 446 25.24 -19.48 -6.74
CA ASP A 446 25.51 -20.81 -6.19
C ASP A 446 24.25 -21.68 -6.27
N TYR A 447 23.09 -21.04 -6.11
CA TYR A 447 21.80 -21.71 -6.19
C TYR A 447 20.79 -20.88 -6.99
N ILE A 448 19.88 -21.60 -7.67
CA ILE A 448 18.74 -21.02 -8.38
C ILE A 448 17.49 -21.77 -7.94
N ILE A 449 16.46 -21.03 -7.55
CA ILE A 449 15.12 -21.57 -7.29
C ILE A 449 14.22 -21.15 -8.44
N GLU A 450 13.78 -22.12 -9.24
CA GLU A 450 12.85 -21.90 -10.35
C GLU A 450 11.42 -22.19 -9.91
N ALA A 451 10.46 -21.38 -10.38
CA ALA A 451 9.03 -21.58 -10.24
C ALA A 451 8.42 -21.74 -11.64
N PRO A 452 8.37 -22.97 -12.22
CA PRO A 452 7.93 -23.19 -13.60
C PRO A 452 6.49 -22.72 -13.85
N ASP A 453 5.61 -22.87 -12.86
CA ASP A 453 4.21 -22.43 -12.89
C ASP A 453 4.02 -21.05 -12.25
N GLY A 454 5.10 -20.27 -12.14
CA GLY A 454 5.09 -18.91 -11.61
C GLY A 454 4.38 -17.92 -12.52
N ASP A 455 4.20 -16.71 -12.01
CA ASP A 455 3.63 -15.62 -12.81
C ASP A 455 4.68 -15.01 -13.77
N ALA A 456 4.27 -14.01 -14.54
CA ALA A 456 5.15 -13.31 -15.49
C ALA A 456 6.38 -12.63 -14.84
N TYR A 457 6.40 -12.48 -13.52
CA TYR A 457 7.54 -11.92 -12.77
C TYR A 457 8.58 -13.01 -12.44
N ASP A 458 8.21 -14.30 -12.50
CA ASP A 458 9.11 -15.42 -12.25
C ASP A 458 9.83 -15.87 -13.53
N GLN A 459 9.31 -15.55 -14.73
CA GLN A 459 9.91 -15.90 -16.02
C GLN A 459 11.40 -15.52 -16.15
N PRO A 460 11.87 -14.36 -15.65
CA PRO A 460 13.29 -14.01 -15.71
C PRO A 460 14.22 -14.98 -14.96
N VAL A 461 13.73 -15.70 -13.94
CA VAL A 461 14.50 -16.76 -13.26
C VAL A 461 14.72 -17.93 -14.21
N THR A 462 13.67 -18.37 -14.89
CA THR A 462 13.73 -19.43 -15.91
C THR A 462 14.66 -19.05 -17.06
N ASP A 463 14.54 -17.80 -17.55
CA ASP A 463 15.41 -17.28 -18.63
C ASP A 463 16.88 -17.26 -18.19
N TYR A 464 17.17 -16.85 -16.97
CA TYR A 464 18.51 -16.87 -16.40
C TYR A 464 19.06 -18.28 -16.27
N LEU A 465 18.26 -19.21 -15.74
CA LEU A 465 18.62 -20.63 -15.64
C LEU A 465 18.94 -21.22 -17.01
N ASN A 466 18.15 -20.95 -18.04
CA ASN A 466 18.37 -21.40 -19.41
C ASN A 466 19.68 -20.87 -19.99
N LYS A 467 19.99 -19.58 -19.71
CA LYS A 467 21.27 -18.98 -20.10
C LYS A 467 22.46 -19.70 -19.46
N LEU A 468 22.36 -20.00 -18.15
CA LEU A 468 23.44 -20.72 -17.46
C LEU A 468 23.55 -22.19 -17.92
N LYS A 469 22.46 -22.88 -18.25
CA LYS A 469 22.47 -24.25 -18.82
C LYS A 469 23.18 -24.30 -20.18
N ALA A 470 23.17 -23.19 -20.92
CA ALA A 470 23.89 -23.07 -22.19
C ALA A 470 25.40 -22.81 -22.00
N ASP A 471 25.86 -22.46 -20.81
CA ASP A 471 27.29 -22.25 -20.51
C ASP A 471 27.99 -23.56 -20.27
N SER A 472 28.89 -23.92 -21.19
CA SER A 472 29.63 -25.19 -21.14
C SER A 472 30.61 -25.31 -19.96
N THR A 473 30.95 -24.20 -19.30
CA THR A 473 31.86 -24.13 -18.14
C THR A 473 31.18 -24.48 -16.81
N LEU A 474 29.83 -24.49 -16.80
CA LEU A 474 29.04 -24.71 -15.62
C LEU A 474 28.41 -26.14 -15.60
N THR A 475 28.25 -26.67 -14.40
CA THR A 475 27.42 -27.83 -14.10
C THR A 475 26.22 -27.37 -13.29
N ILE A 476 25.00 -27.62 -13.76
CA ILE A 476 23.77 -27.27 -13.12
C ILE A 476 22.99 -28.55 -12.80
N THR A 477 22.77 -28.77 -11.52
CA THR A 477 22.14 -30.02 -11.04
C THR A 477 20.90 -29.66 -10.24
N ALA A 478 19.75 -30.25 -10.60
CA ALA A 478 18.56 -30.17 -9.76
C ALA A 478 18.79 -31.04 -8.52
N ILE A 479 18.65 -30.43 -7.33
CA ILE A 479 18.97 -31.10 -6.06
C ILE A 479 17.73 -31.39 -5.21
N ASP A 480 16.67 -30.61 -5.38
CA ASP A 480 15.39 -30.84 -4.67
C ASP A 480 14.21 -30.23 -5.45
N THR A 481 13.02 -30.76 -5.24
CA THR A 481 11.79 -30.30 -5.87
C THR A 481 10.64 -30.20 -4.86
N CYS A 482 9.75 -29.23 -5.06
CA CYS A 482 8.48 -29.09 -4.35
C CYS A 482 7.34 -29.10 -5.38
N GLU A 483 6.34 -29.97 -5.21
CA GLU A 483 5.24 -30.07 -6.17
C GLU A 483 4.16 -29.02 -5.97
N ASN A 484 4.01 -28.53 -4.73
CA ASN A 484 2.97 -27.53 -4.42
C ASN A 484 3.45 -26.57 -3.31
N PRO A 485 3.88 -25.34 -3.65
CA PRO A 485 4.00 -24.79 -5.01
C PRO A 485 5.08 -25.50 -5.85
N SER A 486 4.93 -25.48 -7.18
CA SER A 486 5.93 -26.07 -8.07
C SER A 486 7.22 -25.26 -8.02
N LEU A 487 8.26 -25.82 -7.39
CA LEU A 487 9.57 -25.19 -7.23
C LEU A 487 10.65 -26.25 -7.47
N THR A 488 11.73 -25.85 -8.14
CA THR A 488 12.92 -26.68 -8.32
C THR A 488 14.14 -25.91 -7.87
N LEU A 489 14.94 -26.51 -6.98
CA LEU A 489 16.22 -25.97 -6.54
C LEU A 489 17.35 -26.57 -7.35
N TYR A 490 18.13 -25.71 -7.98
CA TYR A 490 19.34 -26.06 -8.73
C TYR A 490 20.58 -25.58 -7.99
N GLN A 491 21.61 -26.42 -7.96
CA GLN A 491 22.97 -26.05 -7.58
C GLN A 491 23.78 -25.77 -8.83
N VAL A 492 24.56 -24.70 -8.79
CA VAL A 492 25.47 -24.27 -9.87
C VAL A 492 26.90 -24.46 -9.41
N LYS A 493 27.72 -25.15 -10.17
CA LYS A 493 29.14 -25.34 -9.90
C LYS A 493 29.95 -25.08 -11.17
N LYS A 494 31.18 -24.60 -11.03
CA LYS A 494 32.14 -24.59 -12.12
C LYS A 494 32.66 -26.01 -12.35
N LYS A 495 32.84 -26.43 -13.62
CA LYS A 495 33.26 -27.79 -13.98
C LYS A 495 34.67 -28.16 -13.46
N HIS A 496 35.45 -27.22 -12.98
CA HIS A 496 36.82 -27.44 -12.50
C HIS A 496 36.98 -27.19 -11.00
N GLU A 497 35.90 -27.00 -10.26
CA GLU A 497 35.86 -27.02 -8.80
C GLU A 497 35.14 -28.29 -8.32
#